data_e4743c709e8285da992f6c32abd785e6
#
_entry.id   e4743c709e8285da992f6c32abd785e6
#
_cell.length_a   1.000
_cell.length_b   1.000
_cell.length_c   1.000
_cell.angle_alpha   90.00
_cell.angle_beta   90.00
_cell.angle_gamma   90.00
#
_symmetry.space_group_name_H-M   'P 1'
#
loop_
_entity.id
_entity.type
_entity.pdbx_description
1 polymer ?
#
loop_
_entity_poly.entity_id
_entity_poly.type
_entity_poly.pdbx_seq_one_letter_code
_entity_poly.pdbx_strand_id
1 'polypeptide(L)'
;MRERTRAVAAIGISIALAMLGQAAWAAPTAVDDLTLSGATAGWDVTNDYDYGTSGAPCTSADGGYTPVEEGTLDTMSDAFDGGLYLHVGNRVFNDGDGDGNYRAGDQQLAVGPTKMRGLRVSRTERALQGSPTLRSLVRLVNPTNDDIRATITWDSALGADDAEKTRSSSAARNRRTTADDGWIVTSDSATSPSDPPLILAVYGPGDVRVANRSVPWAPEDPDPDDDSNEGCVVFRFRVKVPADSTRYLLFFTEMRATNEAAIAKADRFGNVRMSSPLMEGVSKTVASRILNWDLG
;
A
#
# COMPACT_ATOMS: atom_id res chain seq x y z
N MET A 1 -27.75 19.41 76.17
CA MET A 1 -26.79 19.65 75.02
C MET A 1 -26.19 18.31 74.63
N ARG A 2 -26.52 17.81 73.48
CA ARG A 2 -25.93 16.56 72.89
C ARG A 2 -25.20 16.93 71.68
N GLU A 3 -23.89 16.85 71.65
CA GLU A 3 -23.03 16.99 70.53
C GLU A 3 -23.16 15.77 69.62
N ARG A 4 -23.47 15.98 68.37
CA ARG A 4 -23.45 14.95 67.31
C ARG A 4 -22.15 15.06 66.56
N THR A 5 -21.26 14.13 66.78
CA THR A 5 -20.05 13.95 66.02
C THR A 5 -20.44 13.35 64.66
N ARG A 6 -20.15 14.06 63.53
CA ARG A 6 -20.29 13.55 62.18
C ARG A 6 -18.97 12.90 61.75
N ALA A 7 -19.00 11.61 61.50
CA ALA A 7 -17.93 10.90 60.87
C ALA A 7 -17.96 11.15 59.38
N VAL A 8 -16.87 11.68 58.82
CA VAL A 8 -16.66 11.82 57.39
C VAL A 8 -15.94 10.57 56.91
N ALA A 9 -16.64 9.76 56.10
CA ALA A 9 -16.04 8.61 55.43
C ALA A 9 -15.31 9.09 54.18
N ALA A 10 -13.99 8.98 54.19
CA ALA A 10 -13.17 9.20 52.99
C ALA A 10 -13.27 7.99 52.09
N ILE A 11 -13.91 8.15 50.91
CA ILE A 11 -13.92 7.14 49.87
C ILE A 11 -12.63 7.30 49.04
N GLY A 12 -11.68 6.41 49.28
CA GLY A 12 -10.49 6.30 48.46
C GLY A 12 -10.82 5.64 47.12
N ILE A 13 -10.83 6.43 46.04
CA ILE A 13 -10.90 5.90 44.67
C ILE A 13 -9.50 5.47 44.27
N SER A 14 -9.24 4.17 44.31
CA SER A 14 -8.02 3.60 43.68
C SER A 14 -8.20 3.57 42.21
N ILE A 15 -7.56 4.50 41.51
CA ILE A 15 -7.43 4.45 40.05
C ILE A 15 -6.35 3.41 39.74
N ALA A 16 -6.77 2.20 39.36
CA ALA A 16 -5.89 1.23 38.77
C ALA A 16 -5.52 1.71 37.36
N LEU A 17 -4.33 2.29 37.22
CA LEU A 17 -3.74 2.63 35.90
C LEU A 17 -3.41 1.30 35.23
N ALA A 18 -4.30 0.82 34.36
CA ALA A 18 -3.99 -0.28 33.44
C ALA A 18 -2.90 0.21 32.49
N MET A 19 -1.67 -0.15 32.79
CA MET A 19 -0.56 -0.07 31.83
C MET A 19 -0.89 -1.04 30.70
N LEU A 20 -1.61 -0.56 29.68
CA LEU A 20 -1.66 -1.23 28.38
C LEU A 20 -0.22 -1.24 27.89
N GLY A 21 0.40 -2.41 27.90
CA GLY A 21 1.73 -2.63 27.38
C GLY A 21 1.78 -2.13 25.94
N GLN A 22 2.33 -0.96 25.75
CA GLN A 22 2.77 -0.54 24.43
C GLN A 22 3.86 -1.54 24.05
N ALA A 23 3.61 -2.37 23.06
CA ALA A 23 4.67 -3.15 22.44
C ALA A 23 5.78 -2.15 22.12
N ALA A 24 6.94 -2.34 22.71
CA ALA A 24 8.09 -1.50 22.45
C ALA A 24 8.30 -1.51 20.93
N TRP A 25 8.25 -0.34 20.31
CA TRP A 25 8.63 -0.20 18.93
C TRP A 25 10.08 -0.65 18.83
N ALA A 26 10.34 -1.56 17.89
CA ALA A 26 11.72 -1.87 17.56
C ALA A 26 12.43 -0.57 17.17
N ALA A 27 13.73 -0.49 17.42
CA ALA A 27 14.53 0.61 16.90
C ALA A 27 14.36 0.67 15.38
N PRO A 28 14.39 1.86 14.77
CA PRO A 28 14.42 1.99 13.32
C PRO A 28 15.52 1.10 12.74
N THR A 29 15.22 0.44 11.64
CA THR A 29 16.13 -0.45 10.92
C THR A 29 16.35 0.14 9.54
N ALA A 30 17.58 0.21 9.09
CA ALA A 30 17.87 0.53 7.70
C ALA A 30 17.08 -0.40 6.78
N VAL A 31 16.51 0.14 5.73
CA VAL A 31 15.62 -0.60 4.83
C VAL A 31 16.33 -1.02 3.54
N ASP A 32 17.61 -0.72 3.43
CA ASP A 32 18.41 -1.18 2.31
C ASP A 32 18.43 -2.72 2.32
N ASP A 33 18.14 -3.34 1.20
CA ASP A 33 18.15 -4.80 0.96
C ASP A 33 17.22 -5.60 1.91
N LEU A 34 16.09 -5.03 2.32
CA LEU A 34 15.14 -5.75 3.15
C LEU A 34 14.15 -6.56 2.31
N THR A 35 14.19 -7.90 2.45
CA THR A 35 13.18 -8.78 1.86
C THR A 35 12.04 -9.06 2.83
N LEU A 36 10.81 -8.72 2.45
CA LEU A 36 9.59 -9.19 3.10
C LEU A 36 9.17 -10.53 2.49
N SER A 37 9.08 -11.58 3.31
CA SER A 37 8.77 -12.93 2.84
C SER A 37 7.31 -13.29 3.14
N GLY A 38 6.59 -13.67 2.10
CA GLY A 38 5.26 -14.30 2.16
C GLY A 38 5.34 -15.79 1.82
N ALA A 39 4.24 -16.49 1.69
CA ALA A 39 4.16 -17.95 1.47
C ALA A 39 5.26 -18.51 0.54
N THR A 40 5.23 -18.11 -0.75
CA THR A 40 6.23 -18.50 -1.77
C THR A 40 6.82 -17.28 -2.46
N ALA A 41 6.57 -16.07 -1.94
CA ALA A 41 6.95 -14.80 -2.53
C ALA A 41 7.94 -14.04 -1.65
N GLY A 42 8.94 -13.43 -2.27
CA GLY A 42 9.82 -12.41 -1.73
C GLY A 42 9.47 -11.05 -2.31
N TRP A 43 9.61 -10.00 -1.50
CA TRP A 43 9.38 -8.61 -1.87
C TRP A 43 10.57 -7.81 -1.37
N ASP A 44 11.45 -7.44 -2.25
CA ASP A 44 12.62 -6.64 -1.90
C ASP A 44 12.20 -5.18 -1.83
N VAL A 45 12.42 -4.57 -0.68
CA VAL A 45 11.99 -3.21 -0.35
C VAL A 45 13.20 -2.34 -0.06
N THR A 46 13.21 -1.15 -0.61
CA THR A 46 14.22 -0.14 -0.31
C THR A 46 13.59 1.17 0.13
N ASN A 47 14.26 1.91 0.99
CA ASN A 47 13.91 3.27 1.39
C ASN A 47 15.14 4.16 1.24
N ASP A 48 15.63 4.26 0.01
CA ASP A 48 16.79 5.07 -0.31
C ASP A 48 16.42 6.56 -0.30
N TYR A 49 17.12 7.34 0.52
CA TYR A 49 16.86 8.77 0.72
C TYR A 49 17.63 9.68 -0.25
N ASP A 50 18.64 9.17 -0.95
CA ASP A 50 19.53 9.97 -1.79
C ASP A 50 18.86 10.46 -3.09
N TYR A 51 17.65 10.03 -3.33
CA TYR A 51 16.95 10.29 -4.57
C TYR A 51 15.96 11.46 -4.46
N GLY A 52 15.84 12.20 -5.53
CA GLY A 52 15.06 13.43 -5.62
C GLY A 52 13.57 13.24 -5.30
N THR A 53 12.96 14.24 -4.69
CA THR A 53 11.58 14.20 -4.20
C THR A 53 10.53 14.59 -5.27
N SER A 54 10.92 14.70 -6.53
CA SER A 54 10.04 15.11 -7.62
C SER A 54 10.17 14.18 -8.81
N GLY A 55 9.16 13.36 -9.03
CA GLY A 55 9.06 12.52 -10.21
C GLY A 55 7.66 12.58 -10.80
N ALA A 56 7.53 12.48 -12.10
CA ALA A 56 6.28 12.11 -12.72
C ALA A 56 6.02 10.62 -12.39
N PRO A 57 4.75 10.20 -12.30
CA PRO A 57 4.44 8.77 -12.22
C PRO A 57 5.10 8.02 -13.36
N CYS A 58 5.65 6.85 -13.03
CA CYS A 58 6.32 5.97 -14.00
C CYS A 58 7.54 6.54 -14.72
N THR A 59 8.13 7.55 -14.23
CA THR A 59 9.51 7.80 -14.57
C THR A 59 10.34 6.94 -13.63
N SER A 60 11.25 6.15 -14.15
CA SER A 60 12.35 5.50 -13.44
C SER A 60 13.23 6.55 -12.76
N ALA A 61 12.65 7.69 -12.50
CA ALA A 61 13.30 8.81 -11.89
C ALA A 61 13.77 8.40 -10.51
N ASP A 62 15.01 8.12 -10.50
CA ASP A 62 15.87 8.74 -9.54
C ASP A 62 15.12 9.18 -8.27
N GLY A 63 14.59 8.20 -7.52
CA GLY A 63 14.41 8.45 -6.18
C GLY A 63 13.08 8.67 -5.53
N GLY A 64 12.94 7.94 -4.51
CA GLY A 64 11.85 7.93 -3.58
C GLY A 64 11.83 6.59 -2.87
N TYR A 65 11.02 6.48 -1.84
CA TYR A 65 10.75 5.18 -1.24
C TYR A 65 10.15 4.26 -2.31
N THR A 66 10.94 3.27 -2.74
CA THR A 66 10.51 2.19 -3.64
C THR A 66 10.10 1.01 -2.76
N PRO A 67 8.81 0.82 -2.48
CA PRO A 67 8.38 -0.24 -1.56
C PRO A 67 8.59 -1.64 -2.10
N VAL A 68 8.77 -1.78 -3.39
CA VAL A 68 9.20 -3.04 -4.01
C VAL A 68 10.16 -2.69 -5.13
N GLU A 69 11.42 -2.98 -4.94
CA GLU A 69 12.45 -2.87 -5.96
C GLU A 69 12.37 -4.08 -6.89
N GLU A 70 12.24 -5.27 -6.30
CA GLU A 70 12.09 -6.53 -7.01
C GLU A 70 11.04 -7.42 -6.32
N GLY A 71 10.37 -8.28 -7.10
CA GLY A 71 9.44 -9.28 -6.61
C GLY A 71 9.77 -10.66 -7.14
N THR A 72 9.89 -11.64 -6.24
CA THR A 72 10.20 -13.03 -6.58
C THR A 72 9.07 -13.97 -6.22
N LEU A 73 8.80 -14.96 -7.05
CA LEU A 73 7.85 -16.03 -6.77
C LEU A 73 8.44 -17.39 -7.16
N ASP A 74 8.70 -18.24 -6.18
CA ASP A 74 9.37 -19.55 -6.37
C ASP A 74 10.73 -19.40 -7.11
N THR A 75 10.75 -19.63 -8.41
CA THR A 75 11.96 -19.51 -9.27
C THR A 75 11.85 -18.39 -10.31
N MET A 76 10.76 -17.64 -10.29
CA MET A 76 10.53 -16.47 -11.14
C MET A 76 10.96 -15.22 -10.36
N SER A 77 11.62 -14.29 -11.02
CA SER A 77 12.04 -12.99 -10.50
C SER A 77 11.49 -11.89 -11.37
N ASP A 78 11.84 -10.67 -11.08
CA ASP A 78 11.62 -9.52 -11.96
C ASP A 78 10.15 -9.15 -12.16
N ALA A 79 9.38 -9.19 -11.07
CA ALA A 79 7.99 -8.72 -11.10
C ALA A 79 7.90 -7.18 -11.18
N PHE A 80 8.97 -6.48 -10.80
CA PHE A 80 9.05 -5.01 -10.74
C PHE A 80 10.46 -4.52 -11.07
N ASP A 81 10.54 -3.39 -11.76
CA ASP A 81 11.72 -2.54 -11.92
C ASP A 81 11.59 -1.26 -11.09
N GLY A 82 11.32 -1.43 -9.83
CA GLY A 82 10.92 -0.36 -8.94
C GLY A 82 9.42 -0.09 -8.98
N GLY A 83 8.70 -0.62 -8.01
CA GLY A 83 7.24 -0.61 -8.04
C GLY A 83 6.57 -0.03 -6.81
N LEU A 84 5.28 0.14 -6.96
CA LEU A 84 4.36 0.55 -5.91
C LEU A 84 4.67 1.94 -5.32
N TYR A 85 5.10 2.89 -6.14
CA TYR A 85 5.33 4.27 -5.71
C TYR A 85 4.05 4.93 -5.20
N LEU A 86 4.22 5.80 -4.22
CA LEU A 86 3.15 6.60 -3.65
C LEU A 86 3.45 8.08 -3.85
N HIS A 87 2.53 8.80 -4.49
CA HIS A 87 2.65 10.25 -4.58
C HIS A 87 1.51 10.95 -3.81
N VAL A 88 1.83 12.09 -3.22
CA VAL A 88 0.84 13.01 -2.65
C VAL A 88 0.92 14.35 -3.39
N GLY A 89 -0.03 14.58 -4.27
CA GLY A 89 0.04 15.64 -5.27
C GLY A 89 1.06 15.29 -6.35
N ASN A 90 2.12 16.08 -6.46
CA ASN A 90 3.23 15.90 -7.41
C ASN A 90 4.55 15.53 -6.71
N ARG A 91 4.50 15.00 -5.49
CA ARG A 91 5.68 14.61 -4.73
C ARG A 91 5.63 13.14 -4.42
N VAL A 92 6.69 12.43 -4.71
CA VAL A 92 6.86 11.04 -4.32
C VAL A 92 7.00 10.95 -2.80
N PHE A 93 6.48 9.89 -2.20
CA PHE A 93 6.63 9.61 -0.78
C PHE A 93 8.05 9.12 -0.51
N ASN A 94 8.71 9.85 0.37
CA ASN A 94 10.00 9.50 0.92
C ASN A 94 10.06 10.10 2.32
N ASP A 95 10.51 9.39 3.33
CA ASP A 95 10.66 9.92 4.67
C ASP A 95 12.03 10.57 4.92
N GLY A 96 12.99 10.35 4.02
CA GLY A 96 14.25 11.08 3.96
C GLY A 96 15.32 10.61 4.95
N ASP A 97 15.14 9.47 5.64
CA ASP A 97 16.11 8.93 6.59
C ASP A 97 16.59 7.51 6.29
N GLY A 98 16.07 6.86 5.25
CA GLY A 98 16.44 5.50 4.87
C GLY A 98 16.02 4.41 5.85
N ASP A 99 15.34 4.79 6.94
CA ASP A 99 14.98 3.90 8.03
C ASP A 99 13.51 3.48 7.99
N GLY A 100 13.22 2.32 8.54
CA GLY A 100 11.87 1.83 8.74
C GLY A 100 11.72 1.02 10.02
N ASN A 101 10.48 0.83 10.44
CA ASN A 101 10.16 -0.02 11.60
C ASN A 101 9.79 -1.43 11.10
N TYR A 102 10.79 -2.30 11.02
CA TYR A 102 10.62 -3.68 10.59
C TYR A 102 10.22 -4.59 11.74
N ARG A 103 9.25 -5.48 11.48
CA ARG A 103 8.78 -6.53 12.38
C ARG A 103 8.91 -7.88 11.69
N ALA A 104 10.02 -8.57 11.93
CA ALA A 104 10.34 -9.84 11.29
C ALA A 104 9.25 -10.92 11.51
N GLY A 105 8.69 -11.03 12.70
CA GLY A 105 7.63 -12.02 12.99
C GLY A 105 6.32 -11.76 12.24
N ASP A 106 6.05 -10.52 11.86
CA ASP A 106 4.86 -10.11 11.10
C ASP A 106 5.16 -9.93 9.62
N GLN A 107 6.42 -10.02 9.19
CA GLN A 107 6.89 -9.65 7.85
C GLN A 107 6.33 -8.30 7.42
N GLN A 108 6.51 -7.31 8.29
CA GLN A 108 5.91 -6.00 8.15
C GLN A 108 6.94 -4.89 8.30
N LEU A 109 6.94 -3.98 7.36
CA LEU A 109 7.72 -2.73 7.37
C LEU A 109 6.77 -1.54 7.48
N ALA A 110 7.08 -0.58 8.35
CA ALA A 110 6.39 0.71 8.42
C ALA A 110 7.39 1.85 8.22
N VAL A 111 7.10 2.74 7.28
CA VAL A 111 7.94 3.88 6.88
C VAL A 111 7.18 5.19 7.12
N GLY A 112 7.91 6.22 7.52
CA GLY A 112 7.36 7.53 7.88
C GLY A 112 6.96 7.63 9.36
N PRO A 113 6.31 8.72 9.80
CA PRO A 113 5.53 9.65 8.99
C PRO A 113 6.33 10.81 8.40
N THR A 114 6.17 11.11 7.14
CA THR A 114 6.68 12.33 6.52
C THR A 114 5.57 13.38 6.27
N LYS A 115 5.93 14.64 6.19
CA LYS A 115 4.99 15.75 5.96
C LYS A 115 4.84 16.03 4.47
N MET A 116 3.64 15.80 3.93
CA MET A 116 3.32 16.01 2.53
C MET A 116 2.01 16.78 2.37
N ARG A 117 2.01 17.92 1.68
CA ARG A 117 0.80 18.72 1.43
C ARG A 117 -0.05 19.02 2.68
N GLY A 118 0.59 19.21 3.84
CA GLY A 118 -0.10 19.44 5.11
C GLY A 118 -0.54 18.18 5.85
N LEU A 119 -0.52 17.04 5.20
CA LEU A 119 -0.75 15.73 5.83
C LEU A 119 0.54 15.18 6.45
N ARG A 120 0.40 14.33 7.47
CA ARG A 120 1.45 13.39 7.87
C ARG A 120 1.12 12.06 7.22
N VAL A 121 2.00 11.58 6.37
CA VAL A 121 1.83 10.38 5.55
C VAL A 121 2.78 9.31 6.06
N SER A 122 2.27 8.11 6.28
CA SER A 122 3.09 6.93 6.54
C SER A 122 2.53 5.75 5.76
N ARG A 123 3.38 4.75 5.54
CA ARG A 123 3.07 3.57 4.78
C ARG A 123 3.48 2.33 5.55
N THR A 124 2.70 1.26 5.42
CA THR A 124 3.00 -0.03 6.03
C THR A 124 2.84 -1.11 4.96
N GLU A 125 3.92 -1.83 4.70
CA GLU A 125 3.95 -3.01 3.85
C GLU A 125 3.91 -4.26 4.71
N ARG A 126 3.13 -5.25 4.31
CA ARG A 126 3.09 -6.56 4.97
C ARG A 126 2.96 -7.68 3.96
N ALA A 127 3.94 -8.57 3.92
CA ALA A 127 3.85 -9.82 3.20
C ALA A 127 2.96 -10.80 3.98
N LEU A 128 1.88 -11.27 3.34
CA LEU A 128 0.91 -12.15 3.98
C LEU A 128 1.40 -13.59 3.95
N GLN A 129 1.42 -14.25 5.14
CA GLN A 129 2.00 -15.58 5.28
C GLN A 129 1.20 -16.69 4.58
N GLY A 130 -0.09 -16.48 4.34
CA GLY A 130 -0.99 -17.46 3.71
C GLY A 130 -1.13 -17.32 2.19
N SER A 131 -0.47 -16.36 1.56
CA SER A 131 -0.55 -16.10 0.11
C SER A 131 0.62 -15.26 -0.37
N PRO A 132 1.01 -15.35 -1.67
CA PRO A 132 2.03 -14.49 -2.25
C PRO A 132 1.47 -13.08 -2.50
N THR A 133 1.03 -12.44 -1.42
CA THR A 133 0.36 -11.14 -1.44
C THR A 133 1.09 -10.17 -0.53
N LEU A 134 1.45 -9.02 -1.06
CA LEU A 134 1.85 -7.83 -0.30
C LEU A 134 0.62 -6.97 -0.07
N ARG A 135 0.43 -6.56 1.17
CA ARG A 135 -0.58 -5.57 1.55
C ARG A 135 0.07 -4.25 1.91
N SER A 136 -0.33 -3.20 1.22
CA SER A 136 0.12 -1.84 1.47
C SER A 136 -0.98 -1.03 2.12
N LEU A 137 -0.70 -0.42 3.26
CA LEU A 137 -1.63 0.43 4.00
C LEU A 137 -1.05 1.83 4.14
N VAL A 138 -1.62 2.79 3.42
CA VAL A 138 -1.24 4.21 3.48
C VAL A 138 -2.07 4.90 4.54
N ARG A 139 -1.42 5.56 5.48
CA ARG A 139 -2.05 6.35 6.55
C ARG A 139 -1.88 7.83 6.26
N LEU A 140 -3.00 8.55 6.23
CA LEU A 140 -3.10 9.99 5.99
C LEU A 140 -3.65 10.68 7.24
N VAL A 141 -2.83 11.44 7.94
CA VAL A 141 -3.24 12.20 9.13
C VAL A 141 -3.30 13.67 8.77
N ASN A 142 -4.44 14.28 8.99
CA ASN A 142 -4.60 15.73 8.93
C ASN A 142 -4.48 16.31 10.35
N PRO A 143 -3.36 16.98 10.69
CA PRO A 143 -3.18 17.59 12.01
C PRO A 143 -3.72 19.01 12.10
N THR A 144 -4.46 19.50 11.10
CA THR A 144 -4.96 20.88 11.02
C THR A 144 -6.44 20.95 11.32
N ASN A 145 -6.94 22.15 11.60
CA ASN A 145 -8.35 22.43 11.88
C ASN A 145 -9.21 22.55 10.61
N ASP A 146 -8.62 22.44 9.43
CA ASP A 146 -9.28 22.52 8.14
C ASP A 146 -9.23 21.20 7.38
N ASP A 147 -10.22 20.94 6.55
CA ASP A 147 -10.24 19.77 5.67
C ASP A 147 -9.14 19.87 4.61
N ILE A 148 -8.33 18.83 4.48
CA ILE A 148 -7.34 18.73 3.41
C ILE A 148 -7.86 17.85 2.28
N ARG A 149 -7.77 18.36 1.05
CA ARG A 149 -8.01 17.60 -0.18
C ARG A 149 -6.69 17.35 -0.89
N ALA A 150 -6.43 16.11 -1.25
CA ALA A 150 -5.21 15.72 -1.94
C ALA A 150 -5.50 14.73 -3.08
N THR A 151 -4.66 14.74 -4.10
CA THR A 151 -4.57 13.62 -5.04
C THR A 151 -3.50 12.68 -4.51
N ILE A 152 -3.86 11.41 -4.40
CA ILE A 152 -2.94 10.32 -4.09
C ILE A 152 -2.77 9.53 -5.38
N THR A 153 -1.53 9.33 -5.81
CA THR A 153 -1.20 8.48 -6.94
C THR A 153 -0.46 7.26 -6.42
N TRP A 154 -0.82 6.11 -6.96
CA TRP A 154 -0.19 4.83 -6.77
C TRP A 154 0.21 4.33 -8.13
N ASP A 155 1.49 4.16 -8.39
CA ASP A 155 2.03 3.75 -9.66
C ASP A 155 3.13 2.71 -9.51
N SER A 156 3.40 2.00 -10.56
CA SER A 156 4.36 0.91 -10.57
C SER A 156 4.98 0.76 -11.95
N ALA A 157 6.28 0.74 -12.01
CA ALA A 157 7.03 0.14 -13.09
C ALA A 157 7.00 -1.38 -12.89
N LEU A 158 6.74 -2.11 -13.95
CA LEU A 158 6.55 -3.56 -13.94
C LEU A 158 7.70 -4.20 -14.71
N GLY A 159 8.34 -5.21 -14.11
CA GLY A 159 9.63 -5.74 -14.51
C GLY A 159 9.69 -6.54 -15.79
N ALA A 160 8.77 -6.35 -16.71
CA ALA A 160 8.73 -7.14 -17.93
C ALA A 160 9.08 -6.36 -19.18
N ASP A 161 9.96 -5.39 -19.07
CA ASP A 161 10.39 -4.55 -20.17
C ASP A 161 9.19 -4.09 -21.02
N ASP A 162 9.34 -3.92 -22.31
CA ASP A 162 8.28 -3.54 -23.26
C ASP A 162 7.13 -4.55 -23.41
N ALA A 163 7.22 -5.73 -22.80
CA ALA A 163 6.28 -6.81 -23.02
C ALA A 163 5.07 -6.79 -22.07
N GLU A 164 5.13 -6.04 -20.96
CA GLU A 164 4.09 -6.03 -19.93
C GLU A 164 2.76 -5.48 -20.47
N LYS A 165 1.70 -6.21 -20.23
CA LYS A 165 0.35 -5.86 -20.69
C LYS A 165 -0.73 -6.30 -19.72
N THR A 166 -1.81 -5.53 -19.67
CA THR A 166 -3.02 -5.98 -18.98
C THR A 166 -3.56 -7.25 -19.61
N ARG A 167 -3.71 -8.31 -18.84
CA ARG A 167 -4.29 -9.59 -19.25
C ARG A 167 -5.78 -9.69 -18.89
N SER A 168 -6.18 -9.06 -17.80
CA SER A 168 -7.59 -8.99 -17.37
C SER A 168 -7.81 -7.79 -16.43
N SER A 169 -9.04 -7.31 -16.37
CA SER A 169 -9.46 -6.25 -15.45
C SER A 169 -10.82 -6.53 -14.83
N SER A 170 -11.15 -5.89 -13.71
CA SER A 170 -12.34 -6.22 -12.93
C SER A 170 -13.65 -5.76 -13.56
N ALA A 171 -13.67 -4.58 -14.18
CA ALA A 171 -14.91 -3.97 -14.67
C ALA A 171 -15.46 -4.67 -15.91
N ALA A 172 -14.59 -4.99 -16.87
CA ALA A 172 -15.03 -5.54 -18.15
C ALA A 172 -14.43 -6.91 -18.47
N ARG A 173 -13.61 -7.45 -17.59
CA ARG A 173 -12.86 -8.72 -17.79
C ARG A 173 -12.14 -8.77 -19.12
N ASN A 174 -11.56 -7.65 -19.49
CA ASN A 174 -10.83 -7.45 -20.72
C ASN A 174 -9.41 -6.93 -20.47
N ARG A 175 -8.68 -6.68 -21.54
CA ARG A 175 -7.30 -6.23 -21.51
C ARG A 175 -7.16 -4.70 -21.46
N ARG A 176 -8.16 -3.98 -20.98
CA ARG A 176 -8.14 -2.53 -20.83
C ARG A 176 -8.27 -2.15 -19.38
N THR A 177 -7.40 -1.29 -18.92
CA THR A 177 -7.48 -0.68 -17.59
C THR A 177 -8.31 0.60 -17.68
N THR A 178 -9.30 0.71 -16.82
CA THR A 178 -10.19 1.87 -16.73
C THR A 178 -10.29 2.34 -15.28
N ALA A 179 -10.91 3.51 -15.07
CA ALA A 179 -11.17 4.01 -13.73
C ALA A 179 -12.15 3.14 -12.92
N ASP A 180 -12.90 2.27 -13.58
CA ASP A 180 -13.87 1.38 -12.94
C ASP A 180 -13.26 0.04 -12.50
N ASP A 181 -11.98 -0.18 -12.81
CA ASP A 181 -11.28 -1.41 -12.43
C ASP A 181 -10.75 -1.31 -11.00
N GLY A 182 -11.28 -2.16 -10.13
CA GLY A 182 -10.80 -2.34 -8.75
C GLY A 182 -9.53 -3.17 -8.67
N TRP A 183 -9.31 -4.04 -9.66
CA TRP A 183 -8.09 -4.81 -9.84
C TRP A 183 -7.78 -5.00 -11.33
N ILE A 184 -6.50 -5.20 -11.62
CA ILE A 184 -6.00 -5.64 -12.92
C ILE A 184 -5.05 -6.81 -12.74
N VAL A 185 -4.88 -7.60 -13.79
CA VAL A 185 -3.85 -8.64 -13.93
C VAL A 185 -2.94 -8.23 -15.05
N THR A 186 -1.64 -8.23 -14.79
CA THR A 186 -0.60 -7.88 -15.76
C THR A 186 0.41 -9.01 -15.92
N SER A 187 1.07 -9.12 -17.04
CA SER A 187 2.24 -9.97 -17.28
C SER A 187 2.89 -9.66 -18.62
N ASP A 188 4.15 -10.04 -18.77
CA ASP A 188 4.97 -9.95 -19.96
C ASP A 188 4.42 -10.79 -21.13
N SER A 189 3.98 -11.99 -20.88
CA SER A 189 3.52 -12.95 -21.90
C SER A 189 2.10 -13.41 -21.69
N ALA A 190 1.37 -13.67 -22.79
CA ALA A 190 0.02 -14.19 -22.76
C ALA A 190 -0.04 -15.70 -22.41
N THR A 191 1.01 -16.45 -22.70
CA THR A 191 1.00 -17.92 -22.66
C THR A 191 2.12 -18.54 -21.83
N SER A 192 3.24 -17.85 -21.70
CA SER A 192 4.42 -18.36 -20.98
C SER A 192 5.17 -17.16 -20.40
N PRO A 193 4.69 -16.61 -19.30
CA PRO A 193 5.37 -15.50 -18.63
C PRO A 193 6.73 -15.94 -18.11
N SER A 194 7.77 -15.13 -18.31
CA SER A 194 9.09 -15.26 -17.69
C SER A 194 9.05 -14.69 -16.27
N ASP A 195 8.30 -13.62 -16.09
CA ASP A 195 8.16 -12.92 -14.84
C ASP A 195 6.82 -13.25 -14.16
N PRO A 196 6.70 -13.12 -12.84
CA PRO A 196 5.49 -13.49 -12.15
C PRO A 196 4.30 -12.61 -12.57
N PRO A 197 3.22 -13.16 -13.17
CA PRO A 197 2.00 -12.38 -13.37
C PRO A 197 1.51 -11.72 -12.10
N LEU A 198 1.19 -10.42 -12.19
CA LEU A 198 0.77 -9.59 -11.06
C LEU A 198 -0.74 -9.37 -11.02
N ILE A 199 -1.30 -9.38 -9.83
CA ILE A 199 -2.63 -8.84 -9.53
C ILE A 199 -2.41 -7.55 -8.76
N LEU A 200 -2.80 -6.42 -9.33
CA LEU A 200 -2.79 -5.12 -8.67
C LEU A 200 -4.24 -4.78 -8.28
N ALA A 201 -4.54 -4.78 -6.99
CA ALA A 201 -5.88 -4.52 -6.47
C ALA A 201 -5.89 -3.22 -5.67
N VAL A 202 -6.61 -2.23 -6.17
CA VAL A 202 -6.47 -0.83 -5.73
C VAL A 202 -7.74 -0.25 -5.12
N TYR A 203 -8.92 -0.83 -5.37
CA TYR A 203 -10.12 -0.53 -4.62
C TYR A 203 -11.15 -1.67 -4.74
N GLY A 204 -12.03 -1.78 -3.76
CA GLY A 204 -13.10 -2.76 -3.72
C GLY A 204 -14.43 -2.24 -4.30
N PRO A 205 -15.37 -3.15 -4.57
CA PRO A 205 -16.75 -2.79 -4.87
C PRO A 205 -17.46 -2.26 -3.62
N GLY A 206 -18.66 -1.74 -3.82
CA GLY A 206 -19.52 -1.27 -2.76
C GLY A 206 -19.48 0.24 -2.58
N ASP A 207 -19.82 0.71 -1.38
CA ASP A 207 -19.93 2.14 -1.07
C ASP A 207 -18.55 2.73 -0.67
N VAL A 208 -17.61 2.69 -1.61
CA VAL A 208 -16.28 3.29 -1.41
C VAL A 208 -16.35 4.80 -1.39
N ARG A 209 -15.52 5.41 -0.53
CA ARG A 209 -15.52 6.85 -0.27
C ARG A 209 -14.58 7.65 -1.16
N VAL A 210 -13.95 6.98 -2.09
CA VAL A 210 -13.02 7.59 -3.06
C VAL A 210 -13.10 6.83 -4.37
N ALA A 211 -13.14 7.57 -5.47
CA ALA A 211 -13.12 6.97 -6.80
C ALA A 211 -11.69 6.80 -7.28
N ASN A 212 -11.40 5.65 -7.86
CA ASN A 212 -10.20 5.45 -8.65
C ASN A 212 -10.31 6.28 -9.95
N ARG A 213 -9.19 6.81 -10.38
CA ARG A 213 -9.02 7.43 -11.69
C ARG A 213 -7.73 6.86 -12.29
N SER A 214 -7.80 5.63 -12.74
CA SER A 214 -6.66 5.04 -13.44
C SER A 214 -6.36 5.84 -14.71
N VAL A 215 -5.08 5.99 -14.98
CA VAL A 215 -4.61 6.40 -16.30
C VAL A 215 -4.09 5.11 -16.92
N PRO A 216 -4.58 4.74 -18.13
CA PRO A 216 -4.01 3.59 -18.83
C PRO A 216 -2.51 3.84 -19.02
N TRP A 217 -1.80 2.77 -19.19
CA TRP A 217 -0.37 2.70 -19.46
C TRP A 217 0.21 4.03 -19.93
N ALA A 218 1.29 4.50 -19.30
CA ALA A 218 2.03 5.63 -19.86
C ALA A 218 2.33 5.31 -21.33
N PRO A 219 2.27 6.30 -22.24
CA PRO A 219 2.67 6.06 -23.61
C PRO A 219 4.08 5.48 -23.60
N GLU A 220 4.26 4.43 -24.37
CA GLU A 220 5.59 3.91 -24.70
C GLU A 220 6.46 5.11 -25.05
N ASP A 221 7.62 5.24 -24.44
CA ASP A 221 8.60 6.23 -24.88
C ASP A 221 8.92 5.85 -26.34
N PRO A 222 8.93 6.81 -27.26
CA PRO A 222 9.23 6.53 -28.63
C PRO A 222 10.71 6.18 -28.89
N ASP A 223 11.55 6.16 -27.88
CA ASP A 223 12.96 5.77 -27.99
C ASP A 223 13.11 4.25 -27.81
N PRO A 224 13.27 3.46 -28.89
CA PRO A 224 13.42 2.01 -28.79
C PRO A 224 14.77 1.57 -28.20
N ASP A 225 15.69 2.51 -27.98
CA ASP A 225 17.01 2.24 -27.40
C ASP A 225 17.09 2.65 -25.92
N ASP A 226 15.96 3.13 -25.34
CA ASP A 226 15.86 3.44 -23.90
C ASP A 226 15.19 2.26 -23.17
N ASP A 227 16.01 1.45 -22.52
CA ASP A 227 15.58 0.30 -21.70
C ASP A 227 14.68 0.72 -20.51
N SER A 228 14.39 2.03 -20.36
CA SER A 228 13.54 2.58 -19.30
C SER A 228 12.03 2.53 -19.59
N ASN A 229 11.61 1.92 -20.68
CA ASN A 229 10.21 1.81 -21.12
C ASN A 229 9.45 0.65 -20.51
N GLU A 230 9.66 0.43 -19.25
CA GLU A 230 8.97 -0.55 -18.45
C GLU A 230 7.47 -0.30 -18.41
N GLY A 231 6.70 -1.36 -18.49
CA GLY A 231 5.25 -1.30 -18.42
C GLY A 231 4.79 -0.56 -17.17
N CYS A 232 4.24 0.62 -17.32
CA CYS A 232 3.82 1.42 -16.19
C CYS A 232 2.31 1.49 -16.00
N VAL A 233 1.84 1.32 -14.79
CA VAL A 233 0.43 1.46 -14.41
C VAL A 233 0.26 2.54 -13.34
N VAL A 234 -0.74 3.39 -13.53
CA VAL A 234 -1.00 4.54 -12.64
C VAL A 234 -2.44 4.53 -12.15
N PHE A 235 -2.63 4.57 -10.84
CA PHE A 235 -3.93 4.74 -10.20
C PHE A 235 -3.97 6.06 -9.42
N ARG A 236 -5.04 6.85 -9.61
CA ARG A 236 -5.18 8.15 -8.95
C ARG A 236 -6.47 8.26 -8.17
N PHE A 237 -6.36 8.73 -6.93
CA PHE A 237 -7.47 8.91 -6.01
C PHE A 237 -7.53 10.36 -5.55
N ARG A 238 -8.73 10.96 -5.56
CA ARG A 238 -8.97 12.22 -4.88
C ARG A 238 -9.52 11.94 -3.50
N VAL A 239 -8.74 12.27 -2.47
CA VAL A 239 -9.09 12.03 -1.08
C VAL A 239 -9.45 13.34 -0.38
N LYS A 240 -10.36 13.23 0.59
CA LYS A 240 -10.63 14.25 1.58
C LYS A 240 -10.29 13.70 2.95
N VAL A 241 -9.36 14.35 3.64
CA VAL A 241 -9.02 14.05 5.04
C VAL A 241 -9.59 15.18 5.90
N PRO A 242 -10.67 14.94 6.66
CA PRO A 242 -11.27 15.97 7.51
C PRO A 242 -10.28 16.51 8.54
N ALA A 243 -10.57 17.70 9.07
CA ALA A 243 -9.83 18.31 10.16
C ALA A 243 -9.61 17.31 11.31
N ASP A 244 -8.46 17.36 11.96
CA ASP A 244 -8.07 16.54 13.12
C ASP A 244 -8.37 15.04 12.96
N SER A 245 -8.27 14.51 11.74
CA SER A 245 -8.65 13.13 11.46
C SER A 245 -7.58 12.31 10.76
N THR A 246 -7.80 11.00 10.78
CA THR A 246 -6.98 10.01 10.06
C THR A 246 -7.85 9.29 9.05
N ARG A 247 -7.32 9.07 7.85
CA ARG A 247 -7.88 8.21 6.80
C ARG A 247 -6.81 7.25 6.30
N TYR A 248 -7.25 6.20 5.62
CA TYR A 248 -6.37 5.19 5.05
C TYR A 248 -6.75 4.88 3.61
N LEU A 249 -5.74 4.47 2.83
CA LEU A 249 -5.90 3.75 1.58
C LEU A 249 -5.26 2.38 1.73
N LEU A 250 -5.85 1.37 1.10
CA LEU A 250 -5.44 -0.02 1.18
C LEU A 250 -5.23 -0.55 -0.24
N PHE A 251 -4.10 -1.20 -0.47
CA PHE A 251 -3.75 -1.82 -1.74
C PHE A 251 -3.26 -3.23 -1.50
N PHE A 252 -3.46 -4.09 -2.49
CA PHE A 252 -2.91 -5.44 -2.51
C PHE A 252 -2.20 -5.67 -3.83
N THR A 253 -1.04 -6.28 -3.74
CA THR A 253 -0.30 -6.78 -4.89
C THR A 253 -0.02 -8.26 -4.67
N GLU A 254 -0.28 -9.09 -5.67
CA GLU A 254 -0.12 -10.53 -5.55
C GLU A 254 0.54 -11.10 -6.80
N MET A 255 1.56 -11.92 -6.60
CA MET A 255 2.24 -12.65 -7.65
C MET A 255 1.62 -14.03 -7.89
N ARG A 256 1.65 -14.51 -9.12
CA ARG A 256 1.19 -15.85 -9.49
C ARG A 256 2.13 -16.47 -10.55
N ALA A 257 2.20 -17.80 -10.57
CA ALA A 257 3.06 -18.50 -11.51
C ALA A 257 2.50 -18.53 -12.95
N THR A 258 1.22 -18.26 -13.16
CA THR A 258 0.61 -18.21 -14.50
C THR A 258 -0.51 -17.18 -14.59
N ASN A 259 -0.78 -16.71 -15.81
CA ASN A 259 -1.90 -15.80 -16.09
C ASN A 259 -3.25 -16.36 -15.63
N GLU A 260 -3.51 -17.66 -15.90
CA GLU A 260 -4.75 -18.30 -15.52
C GLU A 260 -4.93 -18.31 -14.01
N ALA A 261 -3.85 -18.59 -13.27
CA ALA A 261 -3.86 -18.58 -11.82
C ALA A 261 -4.09 -17.16 -11.28
N ALA A 262 -3.49 -16.15 -11.87
CA ALA A 262 -3.68 -14.75 -11.52
C ALA A 262 -5.14 -14.30 -11.79
N ILE A 263 -5.67 -14.55 -12.99
CA ILE A 263 -7.04 -14.18 -13.36
C ILE A 263 -8.07 -14.91 -12.48
N ALA A 264 -7.87 -16.20 -12.20
CA ALA A 264 -8.76 -16.97 -11.33
C ALA A 264 -8.77 -16.48 -9.87
N LYS A 265 -7.68 -15.87 -9.42
CA LYS A 265 -7.54 -15.36 -8.04
C LYS A 265 -7.95 -13.91 -7.89
N ALA A 266 -7.88 -13.11 -8.94
CA ALA A 266 -8.15 -11.67 -8.91
C ALA A 266 -9.55 -11.33 -8.38
N ASP A 267 -10.56 -12.14 -8.70
CA ASP A 267 -11.95 -11.94 -8.25
C ASP A 267 -12.13 -11.90 -6.73
N ARG A 268 -11.24 -12.53 -5.97
CA ARG A 268 -11.31 -12.47 -4.50
C ARG A 268 -11.14 -11.05 -3.96
N PHE A 269 -10.41 -10.21 -4.67
CA PHE A 269 -10.24 -8.80 -4.28
C PHE A 269 -11.53 -8.00 -4.45
N GLY A 270 -12.43 -8.38 -5.35
CA GLY A 270 -13.77 -7.82 -5.43
C GLY A 270 -14.67 -8.14 -4.22
N ASN A 271 -14.25 -9.03 -3.32
CA ASN A 271 -15.05 -9.51 -2.19
C ASN A 271 -14.31 -9.42 -0.83
N VAL A 272 -13.30 -8.57 -0.72
CA VAL A 272 -12.57 -8.38 0.55
C VAL A 272 -13.53 -7.87 1.62
N ARG A 273 -13.53 -8.52 2.78
CA ARG A 273 -14.28 -8.16 3.98
C ARG A 273 -13.34 -8.12 5.17
N MET A 274 -13.77 -7.50 6.26
CA MET A 274 -12.98 -7.45 7.50
C MET A 274 -12.58 -8.84 8.02
N SER A 275 -13.38 -9.87 7.75
CA SER A 275 -13.08 -11.27 8.10
C SER A 275 -12.14 -11.99 7.14
N SER A 276 -11.76 -11.36 6.03
CA SER A 276 -10.83 -11.96 5.05
C SER A 276 -9.44 -12.12 5.65
N PRO A 277 -8.71 -13.22 5.36
CA PRO A 277 -7.29 -13.36 5.70
C PRO A 277 -6.42 -12.20 5.18
N LEU A 278 -6.82 -11.55 4.08
CA LEU A 278 -6.15 -10.36 3.56
C LEU A 278 -6.14 -9.18 4.55
N MET A 279 -7.06 -9.17 5.52
CA MET A 279 -7.19 -8.14 6.55
C MET A 279 -6.53 -8.50 7.88
N GLU A 280 -5.77 -9.60 7.93
CA GLU A 280 -5.06 -10.01 9.15
C GLU A 280 -4.23 -8.88 9.75
N GLY A 281 -4.38 -8.64 11.07
CA GLY A 281 -3.70 -7.57 11.78
C GLY A 281 -4.26 -6.15 11.56
N VAL A 282 -5.27 -5.96 10.70
CA VAL A 282 -5.97 -4.67 10.55
C VAL A 282 -7.10 -4.59 11.57
N SER A 283 -7.08 -3.56 12.42
CA SER A 283 -8.14 -3.37 13.42
C SER A 283 -9.43 -2.85 12.78
N LYS A 284 -10.59 -3.11 13.41
CA LYS A 284 -11.88 -2.54 12.98
C LYS A 284 -11.86 -1.01 12.91
N THR A 285 -11.13 -0.35 13.83
CA THR A 285 -10.97 1.11 13.83
C THR A 285 -10.20 1.60 12.61
N VAL A 286 -9.18 0.90 12.18
CA VAL A 286 -8.46 1.22 10.93
C VAL A 286 -9.37 0.95 9.72
N ALA A 287 -9.98 -0.23 9.66
CA ALA A 287 -10.86 -0.64 8.57
C ALA A 287 -12.00 0.36 8.31
N SER A 288 -12.66 0.86 9.36
CA SER A 288 -13.74 1.85 9.23
C SER A 288 -13.30 3.21 8.68
N ARG A 289 -11.99 3.46 8.58
CA ARG A 289 -11.39 4.70 8.06
C ARG A 289 -10.72 4.51 6.70
N ILE A 290 -10.72 3.31 6.15
CA ILE A 290 -10.27 3.05 4.78
C ILE A 290 -11.25 3.67 3.80
N LEU A 291 -10.73 4.34 2.76
CA LEU A 291 -11.53 5.11 1.81
C LEU A 291 -11.85 4.33 0.53
N ASN A 292 -10.95 3.49 0.07
CA ASN A 292 -11.03 2.80 -1.22
C ASN A 292 -11.54 1.35 -1.14
N TRP A 293 -12.03 0.92 0.03
CA TRP A 293 -12.66 -0.39 0.24
C TRP A 293 -13.89 -0.25 1.13
N ASP A 294 -14.97 -0.90 0.74
CA ASP A 294 -16.11 -1.18 1.62
C ASP A 294 -15.90 -2.59 2.21
N LEU A 295 -15.50 -2.63 3.46
CA LEU A 295 -15.13 -3.88 4.13
C LEU A 295 -16.30 -4.56 4.89
N GLY A 296 -17.46 -3.94 4.87
CA GLY A 296 -18.69 -4.43 5.53
C GLY A 296 -18.70 -4.21 7.02
#